data_7138565e7dde959fcfc61ff571d1d890
#
_entry.id   7138565e7dde959fcfc61ff571d1d890
#
_cell.length_a   1.000
_cell.length_b   1.000
_cell.length_c   1.000
_cell.angle_alpha   90.00
_cell.angle_beta   90.00
_cell.angle_gamma   90.00
#
_symmetry.space_group_name_H-M   'P 1'
#
loop_
_entity.id
_entity.type
_entity.pdbx_description
1 polymer ?
#
loop_
_entity_poly.entity_id
_entity_poly.type
_entity_poly.pdbx_seq_one_letter_code
_entity_poly.pdbx_strand_id
1 'polypeptide(L)'
;MQNLRRITQGIFLLLFLFLFLQTEAKGKDELGYPIKIFLDFDPLIFITTILSAHTVQKAFYFSLAVIAATMLLGRVFCGWVCPLGTLNNIAGSFRKKHSDNISLNWHRTKYYILMFLLAASVFSLQLAGIVDPLSLLIRSLSVSIYPAFNYGTKAVFDAVYNSDIKGLVDISEAVYSVFKKGILSFQQPFYNQSAFIGILFLFILGMNLAEKRFWCRYLCPLGALLGLLSRFSILKRTVSEGCTSCGACASVCQGNASPDKKEDWKDTECFYCWNCDDVCPQNAVSFGFHPPMSPDNIGGITGGYGGLDLG
;
A
#
# COMPACT_ATOMS: atom_id res chain seq x y z
N MET A 1 -8.75 -5.26 -17.37
CA MET A 1 -8.11 -5.58 -16.06
C MET A 1 -8.12 -4.43 -15.06
N GLN A 2 -8.00 -3.15 -15.45
CA GLN A 2 -8.01 -2.00 -14.51
C GLN A 2 -9.29 -1.88 -13.66
N ASN A 3 -10.47 -2.10 -14.26
CA ASN A 3 -11.74 -2.01 -13.53
C ASN A 3 -11.84 -3.09 -12.45
N LEU A 4 -11.42 -4.32 -12.75
CA LEU A 4 -11.38 -5.41 -11.78
C LEU A 4 -10.48 -5.05 -10.60
N ARG A 5 -9.29 -4.51 -10.86
CA ARG A 5 -8.38 -4.04 -9.82
C ARG A 5 -9.00 -2.95 -8.95
N ARG A 6 -9.66 -1.94 -9.55
CA ARG A 6 -10.31 -0.86 -8.79
C ARG A 6 -11.41 -1.38 -7.89
N ILE A 7 -12.20 -2.33 -8.39
CA ILE A 7 -13.26 -3.00 -7.61
C ILE A 7 -12.62 -3.77 -6.45
N THR A 8 -11.60 -4.59 -6.70
CA THR A 8 -10.89 -5.35 -5.67
C THR A 8 -10.28 -4.43 -4.60
N GLN A 9 -9.61 -3.36 -5.03
CA GLN A 9 -9.08 -2.33 -4.11
C GLN A 9 -10.18 -1.72 -3.24
N GLY A 10 -11.34 -1.40 -3.83
CA GLY A 10 -12.48 -0.88 -3.10
C GLY A 10 -13.03 -1.87 -2.07
N ILE A 11 -13.20 -3.13 -2.47
CA ILE A 11 -13.68 -4.21 -1.58
C ILE A 11 -12.74 -4.39 -0.39
N PHE A 12 -11.42 -4.51 -0.62
CA PHE A 12 -10.46 -4.69 0.47
C PHE A 12 -10.35 -3.47 1.38
N LEU A 13 -10.45 -2.26 0.85
CA LEU A 13 -10.49 -1.04 1.66
C LEU A 13 -11.76 -0.98 2.52
N LEU A 14 -12.92 -1.29 1.96
CA LEU A 14 -14.19 -1.32 2.70
C LEU A 14 -14.17 -2.43 3.76
N LEU A 15 -13.67 -3.62 3.42
CA LEU A 15 -13.48 -4.71 4.38
C LEU A 15 -12.56 -4.29 5.53
N PHE A 16 -11.44 -3.63 5.23
CA PHE A 16 -10.53 -3.12 6.24
C PHE A 16 -11.22 -2.10 7.16
N LEU A 17 -11.93 -1.13 6.60
CA LEU A 17 -12.67 -0.12 7.39
C LEU A 17 -13.78 -0.76 8.21
N PHE A 18 -14.50 -1.74 7.66
CA PHE A 18 -15.53 -2.48 8.39
C PHE A 18 -14.93 -3.23 9.59
N LEU A 19 -13.84 -3.98 9.39
CA LEU A 19 -13.15 -4.69 10.46
C LEU A 19 -12.55 -3.72 11.49
N PHE A 20 -12.08 -2.56 11.04
CA PHE A 20 -11.60 -1.50 11.93
C PHE A 20 -12.71 -1.00 12.84
N LEU A 21 -13.89 -0.72 12.31
CA LEU A 21 -15.06 -0.28 13.09
C LEU A 21 -15.59 -1.35 14.06
N GLN A 22 -15.43 -2.64 13.71
CA GLN A 22 -15.79 -3.76 14.59
C GLN A 22 -14.79 -3.99 15.72
N THR A 23 -13.62 -3.36 15.64
CA THR A 23 -12.57 -3.46 16.66
C THR A 23 -12.85 -2.44 17.76
N GLU A 24 -13.85 -2.69 18.61
CA GLU A 24 -14.12 -1.85 19.79
C GLU A 24 -13.11 -2.14 20.90
N ALA A 25 -12.62 -1.08 21.53
CA ALA A 25 -11.84 -1.16 22.76
C ALA A 25 -12.74 -1.60 23.93
N LYS A 26 -12.77 -2.90 24.23
CA LYS A 26 -13.50 -3.47 25.37
C LYS A 26 -12.68 -3.43 26.68
N GLY A 27 -11.84 -2.40 26.85
CA GLY A 27 -11.05 -2.21 28.08
C GLY A 27 -9.87 -3.20 28.26
N LYS A 28 -9.50 -3.93 27.22
CA LYS A 28 -8.29 -4.75 27.18
C LYS A 28 -7.29 -4.10 26.24
N ASP A 29 -6.02 -4.04 26.65
CA ASP A 29 -4.91 -3.47 25.85
C ASP A 29 -4.55 -4.30 24.59
N GLU A 30 -5.29 -5.37 24.33
CA GLU A 30 -5.11 -6.21 23.16
C GLU A 30 -6.01 -5.72 22.02
N LEU A 31 -5.40 -5.50 20.84
CA LEU A 31 -6.16 -5.30 19.59
C LEU A 31 -7.15 -6.46 19.43
N GLY A 32 -8.45 -6.15 19.42
CA GLY A 32 -9.49 -7.13 19.17
C GLY A 32 -9.27 -7.84 17.83
N TYR A 33 -9.71 -9.08 17.75
CA TYR A 33 -9.45 -10.02 16.63
C TYR A 33 -9.71 -9.49 15.21
N PRO A 34 -10.72 -8.62 14.93
CA PRO A 34 -11.06 -8.34 13.54
C PRO A 34 -9.98 -7.64 12.73
N ILE A 35 -9.36 -6.57 13.23
CA ILE A 35 -8.35 -5.82 12.47
C ILE A 35 -6.97 -6.50 12.49
N LYS A 36 -6.69 -7.31 13.51
CA LYS A 36 -5.46 -8.08 13.66
C LYS A 36 -5.23 -9.02 12.47
N ILE A 37 -6.29 -9.52 11.84
CA ILE A 37 -6.20 -10.39 10.65
C ILE A 37 -5.33 -9.74 9.57
N PHE A 38 -5.46 -8.43 9.31
CA PHE A 38 -4.63 -7.77 8.31
C PHE A 38 -3.14 -7.75 8.69
N LEU A 39 -2.81 -7.66 9.98
CA LEU A 39 -1.42 -7.74 10.46
C LEU A 39 -0.86 -9.16 10.38
N ASP A 40 -1.71 -10.19 10.56
CA ASP A 40 -1.32 -11.59 10.44
C ASP A 40 -0.96 -11.95 8.98
N PHE A 41 -1.48 -11.21 7.99
CA PHE A 41 -1.10 -11.32 6.58
C PHE A 41 0.19 -10.55 6.22
N ASP A 42 0.81 -9.83 7.18
CA ASP A 42 1.99 -9.02 6.89
C ASP A 42 3.29 -9.81 7.02
N PRO A 43 4.00 -10.09 5.91
CA PRO A 43 5.25 -10.84 5.97
C PRO A 43 6.42 -10.06 6.59
N LEU A 44 6.38 -8.71 6.61
CA LEU A 44 7.42 -7.92 7.26
C LEU A 44 7.33 -8.06 8.78
N ILE A 45 6.12 -7.89 9.34
CA ILE A 45 5.88 -8.08 10.78
C ILE A 45 6.22 -9.50 11.18
N PHE A 46 5.84 -10.51 10.38
CA PHE A 46 6.19 -11.91 10.61
C PHE A 46 7.70 -12.12 10.74
N ILE A 47 8.48 -11.71 9.75
CA ILE A 47 9.93 -11.92 9.72
C ILE A 47 10.61 -11.18 10.88
N THR A 48 10.25 -9.91 11.11
CA THR A 48 10.84 -9.11 12.18
C THR A 48 10.48 -9.63 13.57
N THR A 49 9.28 -10.19 13.75
CA THR A 49 8.88 -10.81 15.03
C THR A 49 9.63 -12.09 15.29
N ILE A 50 9.84 -12.95 14.29
CA ILE A 50 10.66 -14.15 14.45
C ILE A 50 12.09 -13.78 14.84
N LEU A 51 12.69 -12.78 14.16
CA LEU A 51 14.05 -12.36 14.45
C LEU A 51 14.20 -11.75 15.85
N SER A 52 13.19 -11.02 16.33
CA SER A 52 13.27 -10.31 17.62
C SER A 52 12.84 -11.17 18.81
N ALA A 53 11.78 -11.97 18.67
CA ALA A 53 11.20 -12.73 19.77
C ALA A 53 11.60 -14.22 19.78
N HIS A 54 12.25 -14.71 18.72
CA HIS A 54 12.61 -16.13 18.52
C HIS A 54 11.47 -17.11 18.70
N THR A 55 10.22 -16.63 18.54
CA THR A 55 9.00 -17.42 18.69
C THR A 55 8.10 -17.26 17.47
N VAL A 56 7.46 -18.34 17.05
CA VAL A 56 6.52 -18.34 15.93
C VAL A 56 5.10 -18.39 16.47
N GLN A 57 4.35 -17.32 16.31
CA GLN A 57 2.93 -17.32 16.65
C GLN A 57 2.14 -17.99 15.52
N LYS A 58 1.16 -18.84 15.88
CA LYS A 58 0.37 -19.62 14.90
C LYS A 58 -0.39 -18.76 13.88
N ALA A 59 -0.77 -17.54 14.24
CA ALA A 59 -1.48 -16.62 13.35
C ALA A 59 -0.66 -16.21 12.11
N PHE A 60 0.66 -16.23 12.19
CA PHE A 60 1.54 -15.80 11.10
C PHE A 60 1.62 -16.76 9.89
N TYR A 61 0.96 -17.93 9.94
CA TYR A 61 0.87 -18.77 8.73
C TYR A 61 0.22 -18.07 7.54
N PHE A 62 -0.65 -17.09 7.79
CA PHE A 62 -1.26 -16.29 6.72
C PHE A 62 -0.24 -15.43 5.96
N SER A 63 0.82 -14.97 6.60
CA SER A 63 1.88 -14.21 5.94
C SER A 63 2.66 -15.07 4.95
N LEU A 64 2.80 -16.39 5.19
CA LEU A 64 3.40 -17.33 4.24
C LEU A 64 2.57 -17.43 2.97
N ALA A 65 1.24 -17.36 3.05
CA ALA A 65 0.38 -17.32 1.87
C ALA A 65 0.64 -16.07 1.02
N VAL A 66 0.90 -14.91 1.64
CA VAL A 66 1.26 -13.67 0.92
C VAL A 66 2.64 -13.80 0.27
N ILE A 67 3.61 -14.41 0.96
CA ILE A 67 4.93 -14.71 0.38
C ILE A 67 4.80 -15.62 -0.83
N ALA A 68 4.08 -16.74 -0.70
CA ALA A 68 3.85 -17.67 -1.80
C ALA A 68 3.11 -17.00 -2.97
N ALA A 69 2.05 -16.24 -2.71
CA ALA A 69 1.34 -15.47 -3.72
C ALA A 69 2.26 -14.45 -4.42
N THR A 70 3.19 -13.82 -3.68
CA THR A 70 4.15 -12.88 -4.26
C THR A 70 5.18 -13.60 -5.15
N MET A 71 5.61 -14.79 -4.79
CA MET A 71 6.50 -15.60 -5.63
C MET A 71 5.79 -16.12 -6.89
N LEU A 72 4.48 -16.32 -6.85
CA LEU A 72 3.71 -16.74 -8.02
C LEU A 72 3.32 -15.56 -8.92
N LEU A 73 2.74 -14.52 -8.33
CA LEU A 73 2.05 -13.42 -9.03
C LEU A 73 2.79 -12.08 -8.97
N GLY A 74 3.95 -12.02 -8.29
CA GLY A 74 4.66 -10.77 -8.05
C GLY A 74 4.00 -9.90 -6.98
N ARG A 75 4.27 -8.59 -6.95
CA ARG A 75 3.80 -7.63 -5.93
C ARG A 75 2.30 -7.30 -6.02
N VAL A 76 1.46 -8.28 -6.31
CA VAL A 76 0.00 -8.11 -6.42
C VAL A 76 -0.60 -7.62 -5.11
N PHE A 77 -0.11 -8.09 -3.95
CA PHE A 77 -0.58 -7.62 -2.64
C PHE A 77 -0.56 -6.09 -2.53
N CYS A 78 0.57 -5.45 -2.87
CA CYS A 78 0.71 -3.99 -2.82
C CYS A 78 -0.18 -3.25 -3.83
N GLY A 79 -0.46 -3.90 -4.96
CA GLY A 79 -1.24 -3.32 -6.05
C GLY A 79 -2.75 -3.45 -5.89
N TRP A 80 -3.24 -4.50 -5.22
CA TRP A 80 -4.64 -4.92 -5.23
C TRP A 80 -5.28 -5.02 -3.86
N VAL A 81 -4.53 -5.43 -2.83
CA VAL A 81 -5.06 -5.80 -1.51
C VAL A 81 -4.76 -4.74 -0.45
N CYS A 82 -3.54 -4.17 -0.46
CA CYS A 82 -3.09 -3.26 0.58
C CYS A 82 -3.98 -2.00 0.68
N PRO A 83 -4.64 -1.74 1.83
CA PRO A 83 -5.53 -0.59 1.98
C PRO A 83 -4.78 0.75 1.92
N LEU A 84 -3.57 0.85 2.47
CA LEU A 84 -2.75 2.06 2.33
C LEU A 84 -2.35 2.29 0.86
N GLY A 85 -2.05 1.21 0.10
CA GLY A 85 -1.79 1.29 -1.33
C GLY A 85 -2.98 1.82 -2.11
N THR A 86 -4.20 1.47 -1.69
CA THR A 86 -5.45 1.98 -2.29
C THR A 86 -5.64 3.45 -1.97
N LEU A 87 -5.45 3.89 -0.72
CA LEU A 87 -5.51 5.30 -0.33
C LEU A 87 -4.48 6.16 -1.09
N ASN A 88 -3.26 5.67 -1.23
CA ASN A 88 -2.23 6.34 -2.02
C ASN A 88 -2.61 6.45 -3.51
N ASN A 89 -3.31 5.44 -4.06
CA ASN A 89 -3.80 5.48 -5.44
C ASN A 89 -4.93 6.51 -5.60
N ILE A 90 -5.85 6.59 -4.64
CA ILE A 90 -6.93 7.58 -4.61
C ILE A 90 -6.33 8.99 -4.48
N ALA A 91 -5.44 9.23 -3.51
CA ALA A 91 -4.78 10.52 -3.35
C ALA A 91 -4.01 10.94 -4.61
N GLY A 92 -3.30 10.00 -5.25
CA GLY A 92 -2.59 10.25 -6.50
C GLY A 92 -3.50 10.54 -7.71
N SER A 93 -4.80 10.21 -7.67
CA SER A 93 -5.74 10.53 -8.75
C SER A 93 -6.09 12.02 -8.82
N PHE A 94 -5.93 12.76 -7.72
CA PHE A 94 -6.13 14.22 -7.67
C PHE A 94 -4.93 15.01 -8.21
N ARG A 95 -3.85 14.32 -8.55
CA ARG A 95 -2.65 14.94 -9.07
C ARG A 95 -2.89 15.52 -10.47
N LYS A 96 -2.54 16.79 -10.69
CA LYS A 96 -2.42 17.37 -12.02
C LYS A 96 -1.18 16.77 -12.71
N LYS A 97 -1.32 16.43 -14.00
CA LYS A 97 -0.29 15.77 -14.81
C LYS A 97 1.02 16.57 -14.78
N HIS A 98 2.01 16.15 -14.02
CA HIS A 98 3.32 16.79 -13.94
C HIS A 98 4.43 15.76 -14.17
N SER A 99 5.60 16.20 -14.64
CA SER A 99 6.75 15.35 -14.97
C SER A 99 7.29 14.61 -13.75
N ASP A 100 7.49 13.32 -13.88
CA ASP A 100 8.06 12.46 -12.84
C ASP A 100 9.60 12.58 -12.87
N ASN A 101 10.16 13.63 -12.25
CA ASN A 101 11.60 13.92 -12.28
C ASN A 101 12.29 13.68 -10.93
N ILE A 102 11.83 12.72 -10.10
CA ILE A 102 12.58 12.37 -8.90
C ILE A 102 13.74 11.42 -9.25
N SER A 103 14.92 11.74 -8.72
CA SER A 103 16.17 11.02 -8.97
C SER A 103 16.04 9.52 -8.68
N LEU A 104 16.54 8.68 -9.57
CA LEU A 104 16.57 7.21 -9.49
C LEU A 104 17.14 6.67 -8.17
N ASN A 105 18.03 7.43 -7.52
CA ASN A 105 18.68 7.02 -6.27
C ASN A 105 17.71 6.86 -5.10
N TRP A 106 16.55 7.54 -5.11
CA TRP A 106 15.54 7.43 -4.05
C TRP A 106 14.86 6.05 -4.00
N HIS A 107 14.80 5.31 -5.09
CA HIS A 107 14.26 3.95 -5.08
C HIS A 107 15.04 3.00 -4.17
N ARG A 108 16.32 3.28 -3.90
CA ARG A 108 17.15 2.48 -3.01
C ARG A 108 16.84 2.71 -1.53
N THR A 109 16.24 3.84 -1.16
CA THR A 109 15.96 4.22 0.24
C THR A 109 15.12 3.17 0.96
N LYS A 110 14.07 2.63 0.34
CA LYS A 110 13.23 1.58 0.95
C LYS A 110 14.01 0.30 1.28
N TYR A 111 15.03 -0.04 0.48
CA TYR A 111 15.87 -1.21 0.72
C TYR A 111 16.84 -0.96 1.89
N TYR A 112 17.36 0.27 2.03
CA TYR A 112 18.15 0.63 3.21
C TYR A 112 17.31 0.62 4.48
N ILE A 113 16.07 1.14 4.41
CA ILE A 113 15.11 1.06 5.53
C ILE A 113 14.84 -0.40 5.89
N LEU A 114 14.57 -1.26 4.91
CA LEU A 114 14.36 -2.69 5.13
C LEU A 114 15.56 -3.35 5.82
N MET A 115 16.76 -3.11 5.31
CA MET A 115 18.00 -3.67 5.90
C MET A 115 18.21 -3.18 7.33
N PHE A 116 17.96 -1.91 7.59
CA PHE A 116 18.02 -1.34 8.95
C PHE A 116 17.02 -2.01 9.88
N LEU A 117 15.76 -2.20 9.47
CA LEU A 117 14.72 -2.84 10.28
C LEU A 117 15.04 -4.31 10.57
N LEU A 118 15.54 -5.04 9.58
CA LEU A 118 15.97 -6.44 9.78
C LEU A 118 17.17 -6.52 10.74
N ALA A 119 18.16 -5.65 10.59
CA ALA A 119 19.30 -5.57 11.51
C ALA A 119 18.84 -5.21 12.93
N ALA A 120 17.96 -4.20 13.10
CA ALA A 120 17.40 -3.84 14.39
C ALA A 120 16.64 -4.99 15.05
N SER A 121 15.90 -5.79 14.26
CA SER A 121 15.15 -6.94 14.75
C SER A 121 16.07 -8.05 15.32
N VAL A 122 17.27 -8.23 14.75
CA VAL A 122 18.27 -9.15 15.28
C VAL A 122 18.73 -8.73 16.70
N PHE A 123 18.74 -7.41 16.97
CA PHE A 123 19.01 -6.87 18.33
C PHE A 123 17.75 -6.76 19.20
N SER A 124 16.71 -7.52 18.90
CA SER A 124 15.41 -7.52 19.61
C SER A 124 14.66 -6.17 19.58
N LEU A 125 15.01 -5.24 18.67
CA LEU A 125 14.33 -3.97 18.49
C LEU A 125 13.26 -4.10 17.40
N GLN A 126 11.98 -4.14 17.80
CA GLN A 126 10.87 -4.30 16.86
C GLN A 126 10.37 -2.94 16.33
N LEU A 127 11.19 -2.29 15.51
CA LEU A 127 10.87 -1.00 14.90
C LEU A 127 9.98 -1.10 13.66
N ALA A 128 9.81 -2.29 13.10
CA ALA A 128 9.04 -2.51 11.88
C ALA A 128 7.61 -1.96 11.98
N GLY A 129 6.93 -2.15 13.12
CA GLY A 129 5.58 -1.64 13.35
C GLY A 129 5.43 -0.12 13.28
N ILE A 130 6.52 0.66 13.28
CA ILE A 130 6.46 2.12 13.15
C ILE A 130 6.30 2.53 11.67
N VAL A 131 6.99 1.83 10.78
CA VAL A 131 7.13 2.20 9.35
C VAL A 131 6.33 1.27 8.44
N ASP A 132 5.83 0.17 8.98
CA ASP A 132 4.99 -0.76 8.24
C ASP A 132 3.69 -0.10 7.77
N PRO A 133 3.25 -0.32 6.50
CA PRO A 133 2.09 0.37 5.94
C PRO A 133 0.77 0.04 6.63
N LEU A 134 0.58 -1.20 7.09
CA LEU A 134 -0.66 -1.62 7.75
C LEU A 134 -0.71 -1.08 9.18
N SER A 135 0.38 -1.22 9.93
CA SER A 135 0.50 -0.69 11.29
C SER A 135 0.39 0.83 11.32
N LEU A 136 1.01 1.53 10.36
CA LEU A 136 0.91 2.98 10.20
C LEU A 136 -0.54 3.41 9.97
N LEU A 137 -1.25 2.73 9.06
CA LEU A 137 -2.65 3.02 8.76
C LEU A 137 -3.55 2.80 9.98
N ILE A 138 -3.44 1.65 10.65
CA ILE A 138 -4.24 1.32 11.83
C ILE A 138 -3.99 2.35 12.93
N ARG A 139 -2.73 2.68 13.21
CA ARG A 139 -2.36 3.66 14.24
C ARG A 139 -2.91 5.04 13.91
N SER A 140 -2.77 5.50 12.69
CA SER A 140 -3.24 6.82 12.26
C SER A 140 -4.76 6.92 12.33
N LEU A 141 -5.46 5.85 11.95
CA LEU A 141 -6.92 5.79 12.09
C LEU A 141 -7.35 5.78 13.56
N SER A 142 -6.78 4.89 14.39
CA SER A 142 -7.24 4.68 15.76
C SER A 142 -6.89 5.85 16.70
N VAL A 143 -5.72 6.46 16.53
CA VAL A 143 -5.22 7.48 17.46
C VAL A 143 -5.60 8.90 17.04
N SER A 144 -5.76 9.16 15.74
CA SER A 144 -5.96 10.52 15.23
C SER A 144 -7.26 10.70 14.45
N ILE A 145 -7.46 9.96 13.36
CA ILE A 145 -8.55 10.24 12.42
C ILE A 145 -9.90 9.88 13.02
N TYR A 146 -10.02 8.71 13.63
CA TYR A 146 -11.28 8.26 14.22
C TYR A 146 -11.71 9.09 15.43
N PRO A 147 -10.83 9.44 16.40
CA PRO A 147 -11.14 10.42 17.43
C PRO A 147 -11.56 11.79 16.87
N ALA A 148 -10.82 12.33 15.90
CA ALA A 148 -11.17 13.61 15.27
C ALA A 148 -12.54 13.55 14.58
N PHE A 149 -12.85 12.46 13.89
CA PHE A 149 -14.17 12.23 13.29
C PHE A 149 -15.29 12.19 14.33
N ASN A 150 -15.08 11.49 15.46
CA ASN A 150 -16.07 11.42 16.52
C ASN A 150 -16.32 12.79 17.19
N TYR A 151 -15.24 13.55 17.50
CA TYR A 151 -15.39 14.89 18.04
C TYR A 151 -16.09 15.84 17.07
N GLY A 152 -15.70 15.81 15.79
CA GLY A 152 -16.31 16.61 14.76
C GLY A 152 -17.80 16.28 14.57
N THR A 153 -18.14 14.99 14.55
CA THR A 153 -19.53 14.53 14.44
C THR A 153 -20.35 15.01 15.64
N LYS A 154 -19.86 14.81 16.88
CA LYS A 154 -20.53 15.31 18.10
C LYS A 154 -20.73 16.81 18.03
N ALA A 155 -19.69 17.60 17.69
CA ALA A 155 -19.80 19.06 17.60
C ALA A 155 -20.85 19.52 16.58
N VAL A 156 -20.97 18.83 15.45
CA VAL A 156 -22.01 19.13 14.44
C VAL A 156 -23.41 18.85 14.99
N PHE A 157 -23.62 17.69 15.63
CA PHE A 157 -24.92 17.36 16.22
C PHE A 157 -25.28 18.30 17.38
N ASP A 158 -24.33 18.67 18.24
CA ASP A 158 -24.52 19.64 19.31
C ASP A 158 -24.88 21.03 18.76
N ALA A 159 -24.24 21.46 17.67
CA ALA A 159 -24.58 22.72 17.00
C ALA A 159 -26.01 22.70 16.41
N VAL A 160 -26.43 21.58 15.82
CA VAL A 160 -27.79 21.39 15.31
C VAL A 160 -28.80 21.40 16.45
N TYR A 161 -28.50 20.72 17.56
CA TYR A 161 -29.36 20.72 18.75
C TYR A 161 -29.58 22.12 19.33
N ASN A 162 -28.51 22.91 19.39
CA ASN A 162 -28.55 24.30 19.89
C ASN A 162 -29.26 25.29 18.93
N SER A 163 -29.59 24.86 17.69
CA SER A 163 -30.31 25.72 16.74
C SER A 163 -31.81 25.86 17.02
N ASP A 164 -32.36 25.04 17.94
CA ASP A 164 -33.79 25.06 18.44
C ASP A 164 -34.86 24.90 17.35
N ILE A 165 -34.50 24.39 16.16
CA ILE A 165 -35.42 24.12 15.07
C ILE A 165 -36.00 22.70 15.24
N LYS A 166 -37.22 22.58 15.84
CA LYS A 166 -37.81 21.29 16.25
C LYS A 166 -37.75 20.18 15.18
N GLY A 167 -38.10 20.43 13.93
CA GLY A 167 -38.06 19.43 12.87
C GLY A 167 -36.66 18.96 12.47
N LEU A 168 -35.65 19.82 12.61
CA LEU A 168 -34.27 19.51 12.32
C LEU A 168 -33.62 18.69 13.45
N VAL A 169 -34.03 18.98 14.69
CA VAL A 169 -33.57 18.28 15.90
C VAL A 169 -34.04 16.82 15.86
N ASP A 170 -35.34 16.58 15.59
CA ASP A 170 -35.91 15.21 15.55
C ASP A 170 -35.21 14.31 14.51
N ILE A 171 -34.93 14.87 13.31
CA ILE A 171 -34.21 14.15 12.26
C ILE A 171 -32.77 13.90 12.70
N SER A 172 -32.11 14.89 13.29
CA SER A 172 -30.72 14.76 13.73
C SER A 172 -30.56 13.73 14.83
N GLU A 173 -31.47 13.64 15.79
CA GLU A 173 -31.48 12.60 16.84
C GLU A 173 -31.63 11.19 16.26
N ALA A 174 -32.53 11.00 15.31
CA ALA A 174 -32.68 9.71 14.62
C ALA A 174 -31.42 9.29 13.92
N VAL A 175 -30.76 10.21 13.16
CA VAL A 175 -29.50 9.97 12.48
C VAL A 175 -28.38 9.71 13.49
N TYR A 176 -28.27 10.52 14.55
CA TYR A 176 -27.27 10.33 15.59
C TYR A 176 -27.38 8.99 16.29
N SER A 177 -28.61 8.51 16.54
CA SER A 177 -28.83 7.20 17.16
C SER A 177 -28.30 6.04 16.32
N VAL A 178 -28.41 6.14 14.99
CA VAL A 178 -27.86 5.16 14.04
C VAL A 178 -26.32 5.23 14.06
N PHE A 179 -25.74 6.43 14.00
CA PHE A 179 -24.30 6.63 14.10
C PHE A 179 -23.72 6.13 15.42
N LYS A 180 -24.40 6.36 16.53
CA LYS A 180 -24.00 5.91 17.87
C LYS A 180 -23.99 4.39 18.01
N LYS A 181 -24.92 3.68 17.33
CA LYS A 181 -24.99 2.22 17.39
C LYS A 181 -23.95 1.52 16.52
N GLY A 182 -23.51 2.16 15.41
CA GLY A 182 -22.67 1.49 14.40
C GLY A 182 -21.25 2.04 14.23
N ILE A 183 -21.06 3.34 14.43
CA ILE A 183 -19.80 4.01 14.03
C ILE A 183 -19.14 4.77 15.18
N LEU A 184 -19.92 5.40 16.09
CA LEU A 184 -19.38 6.22 17.17
C LEU A 184 -19.04 5.37 18.39
N SER A 185 -17.81 5.50 18.90
CA SER A 185 -17.39 4.88 20.18
C SER A 185 -17.91 5.68 21.37
N PHE A 186 -18.31 4.96 22.44
CA PHE A 186 -18.82 5.57 23.67
C PHE A 186 -17.74 6.30 24.46
N GLN A 187 -16.54 5.74 24.54
CA GLN A 187 -15.40 6.33 25.23
C GLN A 187 -14.20 6.38 24.29
N GLN A 188 -13.69 7.59 24.05
CA GLN A 188 -12.47 7.76 23.28
C GLN A 188 -11.38 8.41 24.14
N PRO A 189 -10.24 7.71 24.33
CA PRO A 189 -9.11 8.33 24.97
C PRO A 189 -8.53 9.41 24.07
N PHE A 190 -8.21 10.58 24.65
CA PHE A 190 -7.47 11.63 23.97
C PHE A 190 -5.97 11.42 24.21
N TYR A 191 -5.21 11.30 23.12
CA TYR A 191 -3.76 11.18 23.19
C TYR A 191 -3.09 12.50 22.82
N ASN A 192 -2.17 13.00 23.65
CA ASN A 192 -1.45 14.26 23.39
C ASN A 192 -0.70 14.27 22.04
N GLN A 193 -0.30 13.10 21.54
CA GLN A 193 0.42 12.97 20.27
C GLN A 193 -0.49 12.68 19.06
N SER A 194 -1.80 12.66 19.24
CA SER A 194 -2.76 12.31 18.18
C SER A 194 -2.67 13.25 16.97
N ALA A 195 -2.55 14.54 17.23
CA ALA A 195 -2.42 15.56 16.19
C ALA A 195 -1.15 15.37 15.35
N PHE A 196 -0.01 15.05 15.99
CA PHE A 196 1.25 14.80 15.28
C PHE A 196 1.15 13.57 14.35
N ILE A 197 0.59 12.46 14.84
CA ILE A 197 0.41 11.25 14.04
C ILE A 197 -0.53 11.51 12.85
N GLY A 198 -1.61 12.26 13.08
CA GLY A 198 -2.55 12.64 12.02
C GLY A 198 -1.91 13.53 10.95
N ILE A 199 -1.18 14.55 11.34
CA ILE A 199 -0.46 15.45 10.44
C ILE A 199 0.57 14.66 9.64
N LEU A 200 1.35 13.78 10.28
CA LEU A 200 2.32 12.93 9.61
C LEU A 200 1.66 12.03 8.57
N PHE A 201 0.53 11.41 8.90
CA PHE A 201 -0.21 10.57 7.97
C PHE A 201 -0.79 11.36 6.79
N LEU A 202 -1.37 12.54 7.05
CA LEU A 202 -1.86 13.43 6.00
C LEU A 202 -0.71 13.93 5.11
N PHE A 203 0.46 14.20 5.68
CA PHE A 203 1.66 14.54 4.92
C PHE A 203 2.08 13.40 3.99
N ILE A 204 2.11 12.15 4.49
CA ILE A 204 2.39 10.96 3.68
C ILE A 204 1.39 10.81 2.53
N LEU A 205 0.11 11.01 2.79
CA LEU A 205 -0.90 11.01 1.74
C LEU A 205 -0.73 12.19 0.77
N GLY A 206 -0.40 13.38 1.28
CA GLY A 206 -0.15 14.58 0.47
C GLY A 206 1.05 14.44 -0.47
N MET A 207 2.08 13.68 -0.09
CA MET A 207 3.22 13.39 -0.97
C MET A 207 2.82 12.66 -2.27
N ASN A 208 1.64 12.02 -2.32
CA ASN A 208 1.11 11.43 -3.55
C ASN A 208 0.68 12.47 -4.59
N LEU A 209 0.52 13.74 -4.20
CA LEU A 209 0.29 14.85 -5.13
C LEU A 209 1.59 15.22 -5.88
N ALA A 210 2.74 15.03 -5.25
CA ALA A 210 4.05 15.23 -5.88
C ALA A 210 4.42 14.01 -6.75
N GLU A 211 4.29 12.79 -6.21
CA GLU A 211 4.67 11.54 -6.89
C GLU A 211 3.63 10.44 -6.66
N LYS A 212 3.26 9.72 -7.74
CA LYS A 212 2.32 8.59 -7.65
C LYS A 212 2.83 7.53 -6.69
N ARG A 213 2.04 7.17 -5.69
CA ARG A 213 2.37 6.15 -4.69
C ARG A 213 3.72 6.38 -4.01
N PHE A 214 4.02 7.64 -3.64
CA PHE A 214 5.29 8.06 -3.07
C PHE A 214 5.77 7.11 -1.95
N TRP A 215 4.93 6.85 -0.94
CA TRP A 215 5.26 5.95 0.16
C TRP A 215 5.68 4.56 -0.33
N CYS A 216 4.86 3.95 -1.20
CA CYS A 216 5.09 2.59 -1.70
C CYS A 216 6.33 2.46 -2.59
N ARG A 217 6.73 3.56 -3.26
CA ARG A 217 7.91 3.58 -4.15
C ARG A 217 9.21 3.74 -3.38
N TYR A 218 9.23 4.62 -2.37
CA TYR A 218 10.49 5.13 -1.82
C TYR A 218 10.72 4.76 -0.36
N LEU A 219 9.67 4.59 0.46
CA LEU A 219 9.79 4.45 1.90
C LEU A 219 9.29 3.11 2.46
N CYS A 220 8.35 2.44 1.79
CA CYS A 220 7.67 1.26 2.31
C CYS A 220 8.61 0.03 2.40
N PRO A 221 8.97 -0.44 3.61
CA PRO A 221 9.83 -1.61 3.76
C PRO A 221 9.14 -2.92 3.39
N LEU A 222 7.82 -3.07 3.65
CA LEU A 222 7.04 -4.19 3.15
C LEU A 222 7.08 -4.24 1.61
N GLY A 223 6.95 -3.07 0.96
CA GLY A 223 7.07 -2.95 -0.48
C GLY A 223 8.46 -3.33 -1.00
N ALA A 224 9.53 -3.06 -0.25
CA ALA A 224 10.88 -3.51 -0.58
C ALA A 224 11.02 -5.02 -0.44
N LEU A 225 10.53 -5.61 0.66
CA LEU A 225 10.56 -7.06 0.90
C LEU A 225 9.83 -7.83 -0.21
N LEU A 226 8.56 -7.47 -0.48
CA LEU A 226 7.77 -8.09 -1.55
C LEU A 226 8.38 -7.82 -2.93
N GLY A 227 9.06 -6.67 -3.12
CA GLY A 227 9.82 -6.37 -4.32
C GLY A 227 10.97 -7.34 -4.57
N LEU A 228 11.76 -7.65 -3.55
CA LEU A 228 12.85 -8.63 -3.65
C LEU A 228 12.30 -10.02 -3.99
N LEU A 229 11.19 -10.44 -3.35
CA LEU A 229 10.55 -11.71 -3.62
C LEU A 229 9.96 -11.78 -5.03
N SER A 230 9.40 -10.68 -5.54
CA SER A 230 8.79 -10.62 -6.87
C SER A 230 9.79 -10.79 -8.02
N ARG A 231 11.10 -10.67 -7.75
CA ARG A 231 12.15 -11.03 -8.72
C ARG A 231 12.03 -12.48 -9.19
N PHE A 232 11.58 -13.36 -8.30
CA PHE A 232 11.40 -14.79 -8.56
C PHE A 232 9.97 -15.13 -9.01
N SER A 233 9.11 -14.13 -9.28
CA SER A 233 7.72 -14.39 -9.68
C SER A 233 7.64 -15.09 -11.03
N ILE A 234 6.64 -15.97 -11.14
CA ILE A 234 6.33 -16.71 -12.37
C ILE A 234 5.55 -15.82 -13.35
N LEU A 235 4.68 -14.94 -12.82
CA LEU A 235 3.99 -13.96 -13.65
C LEU A 235 4.97 -12.87 -14.07
N LYS A 236 5.17 -12.68 -15.39
CA LYS A 236 6.07 -11.69 -15.95
C LYS A 236 5.36 -10.78 -16.94
N ARG A 237 5.86 -9.55 -17.06
CA ARG A 237 5.49 -8.65 -18.14
C ARG A 237 6.34 -8.97 -19.36
N THR A 238 5.70 -9.20 -20.49
CA THR A 238 6.36 -9.45 -21.79
C THR A 238 6.03 -8.33 -22.76
N VAL A 239 6.92 -8.10 -23.70
CA VAL A 239 6.78 -7.09 -24.75
C VAL A 239 7.03 -7.79 -26.09
N SER A 240 6.08 -7.69 -27.01
CA SER A 240 6.19 -8.24 -28.36
C SER A 240 7.03 -7.32 -29.27
N GLU A 241 7.49 -7.86 -30.40
CA GLU A 241 8.28 -7.13 -31.42
C GLU A 241 7.55 -5.90 -31.99
N GLY A 242 6.21 -5.84 -31.89
CA GLY A 242 5.42 -4.67 -32.29
C GLY A 242 5.60 -3.42 -31.43
N CYS A 243 6.50 -3.43 -30.43
CA CYS A 243 6.74 -2.30 -29.55
C CYS A 243 7.52 -1.20 -30.25
N THR A 244 6.90 -0.01 -30.37
CA THR A 244 7.49 1.20 -30.97
C THR A 244 8.31 2.04 -29.99
N SER A 245 8.56 1.57 -28.76
CA SER A 245 9.27 2.29 -27.69
C SER A 245 8.72 3.71 -27.40
N CYS A 246 7.42 3.91 -27.59
CA CYS A 246 6.76 5.23 -27.45
C CYS A 246 6.74 5.77 -26.01
N GLY A 247 7.06 4.94 -24.99
CA GLY A 247 7.11 5.32 -23.58
C GLY A 247 5.75 5.52 -22.91
N ALA A 248 4.63 5.24 -23.57
CA ALA A 248 3.27 5.39 -22.99
C ALA A 248 3.09 4.50 -21.74
N CYS A 249 3.62 3.28 -21.75
CA CYS A 249 3.58 2.37 -20.63
C CYS A 249 4.34 2.88 -19.38
N ALA A 250 5.47 3.58 -19.59
CA ALA A 250 6.26 4.18 -18.49
C ALA A 250 5.52 5.35 -17.85
N SER A 251 4.83 6.20 -18.63
CA SER A 251 4.11 7.37 -18.13
C SER A 251 2.94 7.03 -17.19
N VAL A 252 2.32 5.85 -17.36
CA VAL A 252 1.21 5.39 -16.51
C VAL A 252 1.63 4.42 -15.42
N CYS A 253 2.92 4.07 -15.38
CA CYS A 253 3.43 3.08 -14.43
C CYS A 253 3.33 3.59 -13.00
N GLN A 254 2.60 2.86 -12.15
CA GLN A 254 2.43 3.23 -10.74
C GLN A 254 3.66 2.95 -9.90
N GLY A 255 4.47 1.95 -10.26
CA GLY A 255 5.69 1.55 -9.56
C GLY A 255 6.95 2.26 -10.06
N ASN A 256 6.85 2.98 -11.19
CA ASN A 256 8.01 3.51 -11.91
C ASN A 256 9.05 2.41 -12.22
N ALA A 257 8.56 1.28 -12.72
CA ALA A 257 9.38 0.10 -13.01
C ALA A 257 10.36 0.32 -14.19
N SER A 258 10.08 1.32 -15.04
CA SER A 258 11.00 1.82 -16.09
C SER A 258 11.13 3.33 -15.92
N PRO A 259 12.02 3.81 -15.05
CA PRO A 259 12.19 5.24 -14.76
C PRO A 259 12.71 6.00 -15.96
N ASP A 260 13.63 5.42 -16.71
CA ASP A 260 14.11 5.94 -17.99
C ASP A 260 13.50 5.13 -19.12
N LYS A 261 13.00 5.81 -20.16
CA LYS A 261 12.38 5.18 -21.35
C LYS A 261 13.32 4.20 -22.07
N LYS A 262 14.60 4.23 -21.77
CA LYS A 262 15.67 3.40 -22.33
C LYS A 262 16.13 2.28 -21.42
N GLU A 263 15.72 2.28 -20.13
CA GLU A 263 16.11 1.24 -19.18
C GLU A 263 15.17 0.03 -19.23
N ASP A 264 15.74 -1.11 -18.87
CA ASP A 264 15.04 -2.36 -18.72
C ASP A 264 13.97 -2.28 -17.64
N TRP A 265 12.90 -3.02 -17.85
CA TRP A 265 11.79 -3.10 -16.91
C TRP A 265 12.20 -3.82 -15.62
N LYS A 266 12.02 -3.15 -14.46
CA LYS A 266 12.36 -3.69 -13.14
C LYS A 266 11.15 -4.41 -12.53
N ASP A 267 11.11 -5.73 -12.59
CA ASP A 267 10.05 -6.55 -11.99
C ASP A 267 9.88 -6.28 -10.50
N THR A 268 10.99 -5.99 -9.79
CA THR A 268 10.99 -5.65 -8.37
C THR A 268 10.15 -4.41 -8.04
N GLU A 269 9.92 -3.54 -9.01
CA GLU A 269 9.13 -2.31 -8.84
C GLU A 269 7.72 -2.41 -9.44
N CYS A 270 7.41 -3.49 -10.16
CA CYS A 270 6.13 -3.68 -10.79
C CYS A 270 5.04 -4.05 -9.78
N PHE A 271 3.92 -3.31 -9.77
CA PHE A 271 2.75 -3.61 -8.95
C PHE A 271 1.73 -4.53 -9.64
N TYR A 272 2.03 -5.01 -10.82
CA TYR A 272 1.13 -5.82 -11.65
C TYR A 272 -0.26 -5.20 -11.73
N CYS A 273 -0.30 -3.92 -12.11
CA CYS A 273 -1.52 -3.11 -12.15
C CYS A 273 -2.22 -3.07 -13.51
N TRP A 274 -1.64 -3.66 -14.53
CA TRP A 274 -2.12 -3.71 -15.93
C TRP A 274 -2.39 -2.35 -16.60
N ASN A 275 -1.92 -1.24 -16.04
CA ASN A 275 -2.09 0.06 -16.66
C ASN A 275 -1.31 0.20 -17.97
N CYS A 276 -0.16 -0.46 -18.08
CA CYS A 276 0.69 -0.42 -19.25
C CYS A 276 0.11 -1.20 -20.43
N ASP A 277 -0.64 -2.27 -20.16
CA ASP A 277 -1.37 -3.05 -21.14
C ASP A 277 -2.50 -2.22 -21.76
N ASP A 278 -3.35 -1.61 -20.91
CA ASP A 278 -4.51 -0.84 -21.36
C ASP A 278 -4.14 0.45 -22.16
N VAL A 279 -2.93 0.99 -22.00
CA VAL A 279 -2.50 2.25 -22.64
C VAL A 279 -1.65 2.01 -23.89
N CYS A 280 -1.25 0.77 -24.15
CA CYS A 280 -0.36 0.44 -25.25
C CYS A 280 -1.10 0.54 -26.62
N PRO A 281 -0.75 1.49 -27.50
CA PRO A 281 -1.45 1.67 -28.76
C PRO A 281 -1.25 0.50 -29.74
N GLN A 282 -0.17 -0.26 -29.55
CA GLN A 282 0.18 -1.41 -30.40
C GLN A 282 -0.22 -2.76 -29.76
N ASN A 283 -0.89 -2.75 -28.59
CA ASN A 283 -1.17 -3.97 -27.81
C ASN A 283 0.07 -4.88 -27.61
N ALA A 284 1.26 -4.27 -27.59
CA ALA A 284 2.54 -4.98 -27.54
C ALA A 284 2.92 -5.44 -26.13
N VAL A 285 2.20 -4.99 -25.09
CA VAL A 285 2.46 -5.36 -23.69
C VAL A 285 1.49 -6.43 -23.27
N SER A 286 1.99 -7.52 -22.69
CA SER A 286 1.17 -8.58 -22.13
C SER A 286 1.74 -9.08 -20.80
N PHE A 287 0.93 -9.84 -20.05
CA PHE A 287 1.36 -10.50 -18.83
C PHE A 287 1.12 -11.99 -18.97
N GLY A 288 2.16 -12.80 -18.79
CA GLY A 288 2.11 -14.24 -18.94
C GLY A 288 2.87 -14.97 -17.85
N PHE A 289 2.59 -16.26 -17.69
CA PHE A 289 3.32 -17.13 -16.77
C PHE A 289 4.54 -17.68 -17.49
N HIS A 290 5.73 -17.37 -16.98
CA HIS A 290 7.01 -17.84 -17.49
C HIS A 290 7.79 -18.50 -16.36
N PRO A 291 8.56 -19.57 -16.62
CA PRO A 291 9.40 -20.16 -15.59
C PRO A 291 10.41 -19.13 -15.06
N PRO A 292 10.71 -19.12 -13.76
CA PRO A 292 11.48 -18.05 -13.11
C PRO A 292 12.95 -17.96 -13.59
N MET A 293 13.44 -18.94 -14.31
CA MET A 293 14.83 -19.04 -14.82
C MET A 293 14.92 -19.21 -16.34
N SER A 294 13.98 -18.69 -17.14
CA SER A 294 14.18 -18.69 -18.58
C SER A 294 15.33 -17.75 -18.99
N PRO A 295 16.16 -18.13 -20.00
CA PRO A 295 17.26 -17.29 -20.48
C PRO A 295 16.81 -15.90 -20.93
N ASP A 296 15.57 -15.76 -21.37
CA ASP A 296 14.93 -14.49 -21.75
C ASP A 296 14.78 -13.50 -20.60
N ASN A 297 14.86 -13.95 -19.34
CA ASN A 297 14.88 -13.11 -18.15
C ASN A 297 16.27 -12.62 -17.77
N ILE A 298 17.34 -13.20 -18.35
CA ILE A 298 18.73 -12.78 -18.16
C ILE A 298 19.09 -11.68 -19.18
N GLY A 299 18.38 -11.59 -20.30
CA GLY A 299 18.57 -10.60 -21.35
C GLY A 299 18.37 -9.14 -20.94
N GLY A 300 17.77 -8.88 -19.77
CA GLY A 300 17.73 -7.55 -19.15
C GLY A 300 19.08 -7.03 -18.66
N ILE A 301 20.16 -7.84 -18.71
CA ILE A 301 21.51 -7.44 -18.33
C ILE A 301 22.44 -7.31 -19.55
N THR A 302 22.05 -7.83 -20.72
CA THR A 302 22.91 -7.87 -21.93
C THR A 302 22.26 -7.27 -23.17
N GLY A 303 21.38 -6.29 -22.99
CA GLY A 303 20.85 -5.51 -24.11
C GLY A 303 21.83 -4.44 -24.57
N GLY A 304 22.62 -4.71 -25.62
CA GLY A 304 23.25 -3.65 -26.40
C GLY A 304 24.76 -3.64 -26.47
N TYR A 305 25.38 -4.70 -26.94
CA TYR A 305 26.63 -4.55 -27.74
C TYR A 305 26.27 -4.83 -29.18
N GLY A 306 26.01 -3.75 -29.91
CA GLY A 306 25.93 -3.76 -31.36
C GLY A 306 27.19 -4.39 -31.91
N GLY A 307 27.04 -5.37 -32.81
CA GLY A 307 28.13 -5.96 -33.53
C GLY A 307 28.98 -4.89 -34.20
N LEU A 308 30.26 -4.92 -33.89
CA LEU A 308 31.28 -4.30 -34.72
C LEU A 308 31.32 -5.08 -36.03
N ASP A 309 30.67 -4.55 -37.06
CA ASP A 309 30.96 -4.94 -38.42
C ASP A 309 32.42 -4.53 -38.73
N LEU A 310 33.28 -5.51 -38.73
CA LEU A 310 34.59 -5.44 -39.36
C LEU A 310 34.41 -5.88 -40.81
N GLY A 311 34.27 -4.89 -41.69
CA GLY A 311 34.36 -5.04 -43.14
C GLY A 311 35.23 -3.93 -43.69
#